data_acf88f0b753ebe8719d0f96199060ec1
#
_entry.id   acf88f0b753ebe8719d0f96199060ec1
#
_cell.length_a   1.000
_cell.length_b   1.000
_cell.length_c   1.000
_cell.angle_alpha   90.00
_cell.angle_beta   90.00
_cell.angle_gamma   90.00
#
_symmetry.space_group_name_H-M   'P 1'
#
loop_
_entity.id
_entity.type
_entity.pdbx_description
1 polymer ?
#
loop_
_entity_poly.entity_id
_entity_poly.type
_entity_poly.pdbx_seq_one_letter_code
_entity_poly.pdbx_strand_id
1 'polypeptide(L)'
;MSYLSELRKIVGHRPLLSAGATVLVIKDGKILLNLRSDTETWGIPGGGLELGECLEETAFRELKEETGLNAEKMTLVTVLSGKDFYFVYPNGDMLYSVVSLYLAENVSGELKITDGESLKLQYFSFDNLPNLESRAKTMIEWIKENRKDLIG
;
A
#
# COMPACT_ATOMS: atom_id res chain seq x y z
N MET A 1 -6.19 -16.55 8.07
CA MET A 1 -7.02 -15.87 7.05
C MET A 1 -7.31 -14.46 7.49
N SER A 2 -7.33 -13.53 6.53
CA SER A 2 -7.60 -12.12 6.84
C SER A 2 -9.08 -11.89 7.14
N TYR A 3 -9.36 -10.77 7.80
CA TYR A 3 -10.73 -10.33 8.05
C TYR A 3 -11.54 -10.23 6.75
N LEU A 4 -10.96 -9.59 5.71
CA LEU A 4 -11.66 -9.45 4.43
C LEU A 4 -11.96 -10.80 3.77
N SER A 5 -11.01 -11.72 3.77
CA SER A 5 -11.24 -13.04 3.17
C SER A 5 -12.34 -13.82 3.88
N GLU A 6 -12.43 -13.69 5.20
CA GLU A 6 -13.51 -14.30 5.99
C GLU A 6 -14.85 -13.65 5.65
N LEU A 7 -14.89 -12.31 5.59
CA LEU A 7 -16.12 -11.58 5.27
C LEU A 7 -16.60 -11.88 3.87
N ARG A 8 -15.68 -12.05 2.90
CA ARG A 8 -16.02 -12.38 1.51
C ARG A 8 -16.76 -13.70 1.38
N LYS A 9 -16.50 -14.67 2.24
CA LYS A 9 -17.25 -15.94 2.26
C LYS A 9 -18.73 -15.74 2.54
N ILE A 10 -19.09 -14.67 3.23
CA ILE A 10 -20.47 -14.35 3.60
C ILE A 10 -21.12 -13.44 2.54
N VAL A 11 -20.43 -12.37 2.14
CA VAL A 11 -21.00 -11.31 1.30
C VAL A 11 -20.68 -11.45 -0.19
N GLY A 12 -19.74 -12.34 -0.56
CA GLY A 12 -19.33 -12.52 -1.95
C GLY A 12 -18.60 -11.32 -2.51
N HIS A 13 -18.87 -10.97 -3.78
CA HIS A 13 -18.17 -9.92 -4.52
C HIS A 13 -18.71 -8.50 -4.33
N ARG A 14 -19.69 -8.31 -3.46
CA ARG A 14 -20.31 -7.01 -3.25
C ARG A 14 -19.31 -5.94 -2.86
N PRO A 15 -19.52 -4.65 -3.25
CA PRO A 15 -18.63 -3.58 -2.80
C PRO A 15 -18.56 -3.50 -1.28
N LEU A 16 -17.34 -3.47 -0.75
CA LEU A 16 -17.09 -3.31 0.68
C LEU A 16 -16.29 -2.04 0.92
N LEU A 17 -16.47 -1.47 2.09
CA LEU A 17 -15.58 -0.45 2.63
C LEU A 17 -14.53 -1.16 3.49
N SER A 18 -13.27 -0.81 3.33
CA SER A 18 -12.20 -1.38 4.13
C SER A 18 -11.17 -0.32 4.48
N ALA A 19 -10.82 -0.26 5.76
CA ALA A 19 -9.71 0.57 6.22
C ALA A 19 -8.39 -0.19 6.02
N GLY A 20 -7.34 0.53 5.70
CA GLY A 20 -6.02 -0.05 5.54
C GLY A 20 -4.93 0.99 5.68
N ALA A 21 -3.70 0.52 5.64
CA ALA A 21 -2.51 1.36 5.71
C ALA A 21 -1.62 1.09 4.50
N THR A 22 -1.09 2.16 3.93
CA THR A 22 -0.11 2.12 2.85
C THR A 22 1.15 2.78 3.34
N VAL A 23 2.31 2.20 3.01
CA VAL A 23 3.59 2.62 3.57
C VAL A 23 4.50 3.20 2.52
N LEU A 24 4.89 4.46 2.70
CA LEU A 24 5.90 5.11 1.88
C LEU A 24 7.27 4.78 2.43
N VAL A 25 8.09 4.13 1.62
CA VAL A 25 9.51 3.92 1.87
C VAL A 25 10.25 4.75 0.83
N ILE A 26 10.85 5.85 1.28
CA ILE A 26 11.55 6.78 0.39
C ILE A 26 13.03 6.79 0.76
N LYS A 27 13.86 6.52 -0.23
CA LYS A 27 15.32 6.44 -0.08
C LYS A 27 15.99 7.15 -1.25
N ASP A 28 16.81 8.14 -0.94
CA ASP A 28 17.54 8.92 -1.96
C ASP A 28 16.59 9.50 -3.04
N GLY A 29 15.44 10.03 -2.59
CA GLY A 29 14.45 10.61 -3.47
C GLY A 29 13.65 9.63 -4.31
N LYS A 30 13.76 8.33 -4.01
CA LYS A 30 13.06 7.26 -4.72
C LYS A 30 12.07 6.55 -3.81
N ILE A 31 10.94 6.15 -4.38
CA ILE A 31 9.88 5.44 -3.68
C ILE A 31 9.94 3.94 -3.97
N LEU A 32 9.76 3.14 -2.93
CA LEU A 32 9.67 1.68 -3.07
C LEU A 32 8.28 1.30 -3.57
N LEU A 33 8.26 0.54 -4.66
CA LEU A 33 7.03 0.01 -5.25
C LEU A 33 7.13 -1.51 -5.37
N ASN A 34 5.97 -2.16 -5.38
CA ASN A 34 5.87 -3.59 -5.61
C ASN A 34 5.08 -3.87 -6.91
N LEU A 35 5.60 -4.79 -7.72
CA LEU A 35 4.90 -5.26 -8.91
C LEU A 35 3.88 -6.31 -8.48
N ARG A 36 2.60 -5.99 -8.61
CA ARG A 36 1.51 -6.87 -8.19
C ARG A 36 1.37 -8.06 -9.13
N SER A 37 1.25 -9.25 -8.56
CA SER A 37 1.06 -10.47 -9.36
C SER A 37 -0.32 -10.55 -10.01
N ASP A 38 -1.34 -9.91 -9.40
CA ASP A 38 -2.73 -9.98 -9.88
C ASP A 38 -2.99 -9.13 -11.11
N THR A 39 -2.43 -7.92 -11.17
CA THR A 39 -2.69 -6.96 -12.25
C THR A 39 -1.46 -6.63 -13.09
N GLU A 40 -0.28 -7.07 -12.65
CA GLU A 40 1.02 -6.74 -13.24
C GLU A 40 1.25 -5.22 -13.35
N THR A 41 0.71 -4.48 -12.38
CA THR A 41 0.94 -3.05 -12.21
C THR A 41 1.69 -2.82 -10.90
N TRP A 42 2.31 -1.65 -10.79
CA TRP A 42 3.11 -1.31 -9.61
C TRP A 42 2.27 -0.58 -8.56
N GLY A 43 2.29 -1.10 -7.35
CA GLY A 43 1.60 -0.52 -6.20
C GLY A 43 2.57 -0.03 -5.14
N ILE A 44 2.02 0.61 -4.12
CA ILE A 44 2.76 0.98 -2.92
C ILE A 44 2.46 -0.09 -1.85
N PRO A 45 3.46 -0.61 -1.13
CA PRO A 45 3.22 -1.63 -0.11
C PRO A 45 2.18 -1.19 0.92
N GLY A 46 1.29 -2.09 1.28
CA GLY A 46 0.23 -1.84 2.24
C GLY A 46 -0.80 -2.94 2.23
N GLY A 47 -1.77 -2.82 3.10
CA GLY A 47 -2.85 -3.80 3.19
C GLY A 47 -3.93 -3.43 4.18
N GLY A 48 -4.87 -4.34 4.37
CA GLY A 48 -6.07 -4.13 5.18
C GLY A 48 -5.82 -4.23 6.68
N LEU A 49 -6.58 -3.42 7.40
CA LEU A 49 -6.64 -3.46 8.86
C LEU A 49 -7.26 -4.79 9.32
N GLU A 50 -6.62 -5.46 10.25
CA GLU A 50 -7.16 -6.65 10.89
C GLU A 50 -7.86 -6.31 12.20
N LEU A 51 -8.76 -7.19 12.65
CA LEU A 51 -9.50 -6.96 13.90
C LEU A 51 -8.56 -6.81 15.08
N GLY A 52 -8.76 -5.76 15.87
CA GLY A 52 -7.94 -5.47 17.04
C GLY A 52 -6.64 -4.76 16.78
N GLU A 53 -6.28 -4.58 15.50
CA GLU A 53 -5.06 -3.90 15.08
C GLU A 53 -5.29 -2.39 15.01
N CYS A 54 -4.32 -1.57 15.43
CA CYS A 54 -4.37 -0.16 15.08
C CYS A 54 -3.68 0.03 13.71
N LEU A 55 -3.96 1.14 13.04
CA LEU A 55 -3.44 1.39 11.69
C LEU A 55 -1.91 1.42 11.62
N GLU A 56 -1.24 1.91 12.67
CA GLU A 56 0.22 1.86 12.71
C GLU A 56 0.74 0.42 12.74
N GLU A 57 0.10 -0.45 13.51
CA GLU A 57 0.44 -1.86 13.55
C GLU A 57 0.26 -2.51 12.18
N THR A 58 -0.82 -2.16 11.47
CA THR A 58 -1.05 -2.61 10.09
C THR A 58 0.11 -2.18 9.19
N ALA A 59 0.53 -0.91 9.31
CA ALA A 59 1.63 -0.39 8.50
C ALA A 59 2.93 -1.15 8.75
N PHE A 60 3.32 -1.38 10.01
CA PHE A 60 4.51 -2.14 10.35
C PHE A 60 4.43 -3.59 9.84
N ARG A 61 3.28 -4.23 10.04
CA ARG A 61 3.07 -5.63 9.63
C ARG A 61 3.16 -5.79 8.11
N GLU A 62 2.45 -4.95 7.37
CA GLU A 62 2.44 -5.01 5.90
C GLU A 62 3.81 -4.70 5.31
N LEU A 63 4.53 -3.72 5.88
CA LEU A 63 5.89 -3.44 5.45
C LEU A 63 6.77 -4.68 5.54
N LYS A 64 6.70 -5.37 6.67
CA LYS A 64 7.51 -6.59 6.90
C LYS A 64 7.08 -7.73 5.97
N GLU A 65 5.78 -7.99 5.88
CA GLU A 65 5.25 -9.08 5.06
C GLU A 65 5.52 -8.89 3.57
N GLU A 66 5.35 -7.70 3.07
CA GLU A 66 5.48 -7.45 1.63
C GLU A 66 6.89 -7.14 1.18
N THR A 67 7.74 -6.58 2.03
CA THR A 67 9.05 -6.09 1.60
C THR A 67 10.24 -6.68 2.36
N GLY A 68 10.01 -7.28 3.51
CA GLY A 68 11.08 -7.76 4.39
C GLY A 68 11.70 -6.65 5.24
N LEU A 69 11.28 -5.40 5.05
CA LEU A 69 11.85 -4.25 5.77
C LEU A 69 11.18 -4.03 7.13
N ASN A 70 11.94 -3.38 8.01
CA ASN A 70 11.47 -2.88 9.30
C ASN A 70 11.62 -1.37 9.33
N ALA A 71 10.86 -0.71 10.19
CA ALA A 71 11.00 0.71 10.44
C ALA A 71 10.95 0.96 11.94
N GLU A 72 11.58 2.02 12.41
CA GLU A 72 11.50 2.40 13.82
C GLU A 72 10.24 3.21 14.11
N LYS A 73 9.73 3.93 13.11
CA LYS A 73 8.60 4.84 13.28
C LYS A 73 7.74 4.88 12.02
N MET A 74 6.43 5.01 12.22
CA MET A 74 5.48 5.30 11.17
C MET A 74 4.85 6.66 11.44
N THR A 75 4.98 7.59 10.50
CA THR A 75 4.41 8.93 10.62
C THR A 75 3.25 9.07 9.65
N LEU A 76 2.08 9.39 10.16
CA LEU A 76 0.90 9.58 9.32
C LEU A 76 1.09 10.80 8.40
N VAL A 77 0.93 10.57 7.09
CA VAL A 77 1.02 11.62 6.08
C VAL A 77 -0.37 12.19 5.81
N THR A 78 -1.32 11.31 5.50
CA THR A 78 -2.71 11.70 5.23
C THR A 78 -3.62 10.48 5.21
N VAL A 79 -4.93 10.73 5.15
CA VAL A 79 -5.95 9.70 4.92
C VAL A 79 -6.68 10.05 3.63
N LEU A 80 -6.77 9.09 2.72
CA LEU A 80 -7.43 9.27 1.42
C LEU A 80 -8.56 8.25 1.27
N SER A 81 -9.62 8.68 0.61
CA SER A 81 -10.80 7.84 0.35
C SER A 81 -11.58 8.38 -0.83
N GLY A 82 -12.67 7.74 -1.17
CA GLY A 82 -13.59 8.20 -2.19
C GLY A 82 -13.52 7.37 -3.48
N LYS A 83 -14.06 7.93 -4.55
CA LYS A 83 -14.23 7.21 -5.83
C LYS A 83 -12.92 6.75 -6.47
N ASP A 84 -11.81 7.47 -6.22
CA ASP A 84 -10.50 7.11 -6.77
C ASP A 84 -9.85 5.93 -6.03
N PHE A 85 -10.44 5.50 -4.93
CA PHE A 85 -9.99 4.36 -4.15
C PHE A 85 -10.90 3.14 -4.29
N TYR A 86 -11.64 3.08 -5.39
CA TYR A 86 -12.40 1.92 -5.81
C TYR A 86 -11.51 1.00 -6.63
N PHE A 87 -11.55 -0.29 -6.31
CA PHE A 87 -10.76 -1.29 -7.01
C PHE A 87 -11.58 -2.57 -7.23
N VAL A 88 -11.49 -3.11 -8.44
CA VAL A 88 -12.08 -4.41 -8.78
C VAL A 88 -10.94 -5.39 -8.98
N TYR A 89 -10.90 -6.40 -8.12
CA TYR A 89 -9.92 -7.49 -8.24
C TYR A 89 -10.25 -8.39 -9.43
N PRO A 90 -9.25 -9.10 -9.98
CA PRO A 90 -9.50 -10.01 -11.11
C PRO A 90 -10.58 -11.06 -10.85
N ASN A 91 -10.78 -11.46 -9.59
CA ASN A 91 -11.83 -12.42 -9.21
C ASN A 91 -13.23 -11.79 -9.10
N GLY A 92 -13.36 -10.48 -9.33
CA GLY A 92 -14.63 -9.76 -9.25
C GLY A 92 -14.93 -9.09 -7.92
N ASP A 93 -14.08 -9.25 -6.90
CA ASP A 93 -14.25 -8.55 -5.62
C ASP A 93 -14.12 -7.05 -5.82
N MET A 94 -15.04 -6.30 -5.21
CA MET A 94 -15.07 -4.84 -5.30
C MET A 94 -14.79 -4.23 -3.93
N LEU A 95 -13.92 -3.20 -3.91
CA LEU A 95 -13.47 -2.61 -2.67
C LEU A 95 -13.36 -1.09 -2.80
N TYR A 96 -13.91 -0.37 -1.84
CA TYR A 96 -13.61 1.04 -1.60
C TYR A 96 -12.70 1.12 -0.39
N SER A 97 -11.49 1.59 -0.59
CA SER A 97 -10.48 1.65 0.48
C SER A 97 -10.47 3.01 1.17
N VAL A 98 -10.39 3.00 2.49
CA VAL A 98 -10.01 4.16 3.29
C VAL A 98 -8.55 3.95 3.64
N VAL A 99 -7.67 4.72 3.00
CA VAL A 99 -6.22 4.50 3.07
C VAL A 99 -5.57 5.50 4.00
N SER A 100 -4.90 4.98 5.04
CA SER A 100 -4.01 5.78 5.88
C SER A 100 -2.61 5.66 5.32
N LEU A 101 -2.06 6.76 4.83
CA LEU A 101 -0.75 6.80 4.19
C LEU A 101 0.30 7.16 5.23
N TYR A 102 1.24 6.24 5.47
CA TYR A 102 2.31 6.42 6.45
C TYR A 102 3.66 6.55 5.78
N LEU A 103 4.53 7.39 6.36
CA LEU A 103 5.93 7.43 6.02
C LEU A 103 6.71 6.55 7.01
N ALA A 104 7.43 5.56 6.50
CA ALA A 104 8.31 4.74 7.31
C ALA A 104 9.62 5.49 7.55
N GLU A 105 10.04 5.58 8.82
CA GLU A 105 11.27 6.26 9.20
C GLU A 105 12.26 5.30 9.83
N ASN A 106 13.56 5.54 9.58
CA ASN A 106 14.65 4.70 10.04
C ASN A 106 14.44 3.23 9.62
N VAL A 107 14.32 3.06 8.31
CA VAL A 107 14.05 1.76 7.68
C VAL A 107 15.34 0.94 7.67
N SER A 108 15.21 -0.34 8.00
CA SER A 108 16.31 -1.31 8.00
C SER A 108 15.88 -2.64 7.42
N GLY A 109 16.85 -3.51 7.21
CA GLY A 109 16.62 -4.84 6.65
C GLY A 109 16.88 -4.88 5.15
N GLU A 110 16.65 -6.04 4.56
CA GLU A 110 16.86 -6.29 3.14
C GLU A 110 15.54 -6.56 2.44
N LEU A 111 15.41 -6.06 1.22
CA LEU A 111 14.24 -6.34 0.40
C LEU A 111 14.11 -7.84 0.14
N LYS A 112 12.94 -8.37 0.47
CA LYS A 112 12.65 -9.79 0.29
C LYS A 112 11.16 -9.99 0.02
N ILE A 113 10.85 -10.69 -1.04
CA ILE A 113 9.48 -11.08 -1.38
C ILE A 113 9.14 -12.35 -0.60
N THR A 114 8.18 -12.27 0.32
CA THR A 114 7.80 -13.38 1.19
C THR A 114 6.32 -13.78 1.09
N ASP A 115 5.49 -12.91 0.52
CA ASP A 115 4.03 -13.10 0.53
C ASP A 115 3.46 -13.78 -0.72
N GLY A 116 4.25 -13.89 -1.78
CA GLY A 116 3.80 -14.45 -3.06
C GLY A 116 2.86 -13.54 -3.85
N GLU A 117 2.51 -12.37 -3.32
CA GLU A 117 1.60 -11.41 -3.96
C GLU A 117 2.34 -10.43 -4.86
N SER A 118 3.62 -10.26 -4.63
CA SER A 118 4.49 -9.38 -5.40
C SER A 118 5.46 -10.16 -6.25
N LEU A 119 5.65 -9.73 -7.50
CA LEU A 119 6.63 -10.30 -8.43
C LEU A 119 8.00 -9.66 -8.27
N LYS A 120 8.03 -8.37 -7.95
CA LYS A 120 9.26 -7.58 -7.80
C LYS A 120 9.06 -6.48 -6.77
N LEU A 121 10.18 -6.04 -6.19
CA LEU A 121 10.27 -4.85 -5.35
C LEU A 121 11.38 -3.98 -5.93
N GLN A 122 11.12 -2.69 -6.12
CA GLN A 122 12.10 -1.78 -6.72
C GLN A 122 11.82 -0.34 -6.32
N TYR A 123 12.91 0.43 -6.14
CA TYR A 123 12.82 1.87 -5.93
C TYR A 123 12.76 2.59 -7.27
N PHE A 124 11.88 3.59 -7.36
CA PHE A 124 11.71 4.40 -8.57
C PHE A 124 11.80 5.89 -8.23
N SER A 125 12.44 6.65 -9.12
CA SER A 125 12.40 8.11 -9.05
C SER A 125 10.95 8.59 -9.30
N PHE A 126 10.54 9.62 -8.58
CA PHE A 126 9.23 10.24 -8.80
C PHE A 126 9.09 10.87 -10.20
N ASP A 127 10.21 11.11 -10.89
CA ASP A 127 10.22 11.64 -12.26
C ASP A 127 10.20 10.55 -13.33
N ASN A 128 10.38 9.29 -12.93
CA ASN A 128 10.44 8.17 -13.87
C ASN A 128 9.73 6.95 -13.28
N LEU A 129 8.42 7.06 -13.15
CA LEU A 129 7.59 6.03 -12.54
C LEU A 129 7.16 4.98 -13.58
N PRO A 130 6.97 3.72 -13.14
CA PRO A 130 6.48 2.67 -14.01
C PRO A 130 4.96 2.76 -14.20
N ASN A 131 4.36 1.73 -14.80
CA ASN A 131 2.91 1.61 -14.92
C ASN A 131 2.30 1.36 -13.54
N LEU A 132 1.66 2.39 -12.97
CA LEU A 132 1.13 2.35 -11.61
C LEU A 132 -0.28 1.76 -11.57
N GLU A 133 -0.57 1.03 -10.49
CA GLU A 133 -1.92 0.68 -10.12
C GLU A 133 -2.68 1.99 -9.81
N SER A 134 -3.97 2.05 -10.13
CA SER A 134 -4.76 3.30 -10.09
C SER A 134 -4.73 4.02 -8.74
N ARG A 135 -4.82 3.28 -7.63
CA ARG A 135 -4.79 3.89 -6.28
C ARG A 135 -3.41 4.44 -5.95
N ALA A 136 -2.37 3.71 -6.35
CA ALA A 136 -0.98 4.17 -6.19
C ALA A 136 -0.73 5.46 -6.96
N LYS A 137 -1.27 5.55 -8.17
CA LYS A 137 -1.18 6.75 -9.00
C LYS A 137 -1.81 7.95 -8.29
N THR A 138 -3.01 7.79 -7.76
CA THR A 138 -3.71 8.84 -7.03
C THR A 138 -2.93 9.28 -5.79
N MET A 139 -2.38 8.33 -5.03
CA MET A 139 -1.56 8.62 -3.85
C MET A 139 -0.29 9.41 -4.20
N ILE A 140 0.41 8.99 -5.25
CA ILE A 140 1.64 9.66 -5.68
C ILE A 140 1.34 11.07 -6.20
N GLU A 141 0.27 11.25 -6.95
CA GLU A 141 -0.18 12.58 -7.40
C GLU A 141 -0.47 13.49 -6.20
N TRP A 142 -1.13 12.96 -5.18
CA TRP A 142 -1.40 13.70 -3.95
C TRP A 142 -0.11 14.13 -3.25
N ILE A 143 0.88 13.24 -3.16
CA ILE A 143 2.20 13.53 -2.56
C ILE A 143 2.90 14.65 -3.33
N LYS A 144 2.90 14.58 -4.65
CA LYS A 144 3.53 15.59 -5.51
C LYS A 144 2.90 16.98 -5.34
N GLU A 145 1.60 17.02 -5.09
CA GLU A 145 0.88 18.28 -4.92
C GLU A 145 0.99 18.85 -3.50
N ASN A 146 1.02 17.99 -2.48
CA ASN A 146 0.87 18.41 -1.09
C ASN A 146 2.10 18.20 -0.22
N ARG A 147 2.99 17.30 -0.59
CA ARG A 147 4.14 16.91 0.22
C ARG A 147 5.42 16.81 -0.62
N LYS A 148 5.77 17.89 -1.29
CA LYS A 148 6.99 17.97 -2.09
C LYS A 148 8.27 17.75 -1.27
N ASP A 149 8.19 18.02 0.03
CA ASP A 149 9.27 17.76 0.97
C ASP A 149 9.70 16.28 1.01
N LEU A 150 8.78 15.37 0.73
CA LEU A 150 9.06 13.92 0.71
C LEU A 150 9.79 13.47 -0.57
N ILE A 151 9.69 14.25 -1.63
CA ILE A 151 10.27 13.86 -2.93
C ILE A 151 11.75 14.23 -3.02
N GLY A 152 12.18 15.11 -2.20
CA GLY A 152 13.55 15.58 -2.16
C GLY A 152 13.69 16.97 -2.58
#